data_e4f3fbc6dd4cdcf363f3500dc567fd10
#
_entry.id   e4f3fbc6dd4cdcf363f3500dc567fd10
#
_cell.length_a   1.000
_cell.length_b   1.000
_cell.length_c   1.000
_cell.angle_alpha   90.00
_cell.angle_beta   90.00
_cell.angle_gamma   90.00
#
_symmetry.space_group_name_H-M   'P 1'
#
loop_
_entity.id
_entity.type
_entity.pdbx_description
1 polymer ?
#
loop_
_entity_poly.entity_id
_entity_poly.type
_entity_poly.pdbx_seq_one_letter_code
_entity_poly.pdbx_strand_id
1 'polypeptide(L)'
;MNDSSLTLEGLHMVDKYKVVTLCGSTRFKDEFIAAEKRLTLEGNIVLSVGFFGEVGDSAKEMLDDMHKRKIDMADEILVINVDGYIGSSTQSEIEYAKAAGKPVRYLENHEDCFIPCIDLDEAMANLKTLEKDIRRYFEVMRMAETPENPEFRKKFNAFYRVRRDEAWRSEFYQLMEDFRKKDDPYFGEVLLRLHQRTGQIEPSFASKMLATLNADMPIWDSNILRVLHLKLTGTTPELKLSNAVVLYDKIRRWYQDFFQTDTARGILQRFDLEFPEFTDMSPTKKIDFVLWASV
;
A
#
# COMPACT_ATOMS: atom_id res chain seq x y z
N MET A 1 38.89 -54.10 -18.02
CA MET A 1 37.54 -54.22 -17.47
C MET A 1 37.47 -53.28 -16.29
N ASN A 2 37.05 -52.03 -16.52
CA ASN A 2 36.79 -51.07 -15.46
C ASN A 2 35.29 -51.07 -15.20
N ASP A 3 34.95 -51.73 -14.10
CA ASP A 3 33.60 -51.69 -13.56
C ASP A 3 33.46 -50.36 -12.79
N SER A 4 32.86 -49.37 -13.44
CA SER A 4 32.43 -48.15 -12.76
C SER A 4 31.06 -48.39 -12.16
N SER A 5 31.09 -48.98 -10.94
CA SER A 5 29.90 -48.98 -10.07
C SER A 5 29.47 -47.54 -9.78
N LEU A 6 28.40 -47.09 -10.45
CA LEU A 6 27.63 -45.95 -10.05
C LEU A 6 27.08 -46.21 -8.64
N THR A 7 27.72 -45.64 -7.65
CA THR A 7 27.27 -45.73 -6.26
C THR A 7 25.93 -45.00 -6.12
N LEU A 8 24.99 -45.68 -5.45
CA LEU A 8 23.64 -45.14 -5.11
C LEU A 8 23.65 -43.78 -4.36
N GLU A 9 24.80 -43.35 -3.86
CA GLU A 9 24.98 -42.04 -3.21
C GLU A 9 24.86 -40.85 -4.16
N GLY A 10 25.06 -41.02 -5.47
CA GLY A 10 24.88 -39.94 -6.46
C GLY A 10 23.44 -39.68 -6.85
N LEU A 11 22.52 -40.63 -6.61
CA LEU A 11 21.08 -40.51 -6.95
C LEU A 11 20.28 -39.75 -5.90
N HIS A 12 20.75 -39.66 -4.65
CA HIS A 12 20.05 -38.96 -3.56
C HIS A 12 20.28 -37.44 -3.53
N MET A 13 21.16 -36.90 -4.37
CA MET A 13 21.42 -35.43 -4.41
C MET A 13 20.35 -34.62 -5.12
N VAL A 14 19.50 -35.23 -5.92
CA VAL A 14 18.46 -34.51 -6.72
C VAL A 14 17.24 -34.15 -5.88
N ASP A 15 16.88 -34.92 -4.85
CA ASP A 15 15.78 -34.64 -3.93
C ASP A 15 16.11 -33.52 -2.90
N LYS A 16 17.31 -32.95 -2.97
CA LYS A 16 17.79 -31.94 -2.02
C LYS A 16 17.24 -30.54 -2.27
N TYR A 17 16.80 -30.27 -3.49
CA TYR A 17 16.39 -28.92 -3.89
C TYR A 17 14.90 -28.73 -3.75
N LYS A 18 14.50 -27.75 -2.93
CA LYS A 18 13.11 -27.35 -2.73
C LYS A 18 12.55 -26.73 -4.00
N VAL A 19 11.32 -27.09 -4.38
CA VAL A 19 10.60 -26.51 -5.51
C VAL A 19 9.69 -25.41 -5.02
N VAL A 20 9.84 -24.21 -5.56
CA VAL A 20 9.06 -23.02 -5.22
C VAL A 20 8.33 -22.50 -6.44
N THR A 21 7.00 -22.36 -6.37
CA THR A 21 6.21 -21.71 -7.42
C THR A 21 5.99 -20.24 -7.07
N LEU A 22 6.31 -19.34 -8.01
CA LEU A 22 6.02 -17.91 -7.88
C LEU A 22 4.61 -17.63 -8.36
N CYS A 23 3.79 -17.02 -7.50
CA CYS A 23 2.42 -16.61 -7.79
C CYS A 23 2.30 -15.08 -7.71
N GLY A 24 1.54 -14.46 -8.61
CA GLY A 24 1.40 -13.00 -8.59
C GLY A 24 0.97 -12.40 -9.92
N SER A 25 0.75 -11.10 -9.94
CA SER A 25 0.39 -10.40 -11.18
C SER A 25 1.59 -10.24 -12.10
N THR A 26 1.42 -10.57 -13.39
CA THR A 26 2.45 -10.42 -14.44
C THR A 26 2.92 -8.98 -14.66
N ARG A 27 2.22 -7.98 -14.07
CA ARG A 27 2.66 -6.58 -14.03
C ARG A 27 3.98 -6.38 -13.26
N PHE A 28 4.28 -7.27 -12.33
CA PHE A 28 5.47 -7.22 -11.46
C PHE A 28 6.63 -8.05 -12.02
N LYS A 29 6.86 -7.92 -13.34
CA LYS A 29 7.84 -8.72 -14.05
C LYS A 29 9.25 -8.65 -13.47
N ASP A 30 9.69 -7.46 -13.06
CA ASP A 30 11.04 -7.25 -12.55
C ASP A 30 11.22 -7.91 -11.17
N GLU A 31 10.18 -7.90 -10.34
CA GLU A 31 10.16 -8.56 -9.04
C GLU A 31 10.11 -10.08 -9.17
N PHE A 32 9.39 -10.60 -10.16
CA PHE A 32 9.45 -12.04 -10.48
C PHE A 32 10.87 -12.47 -10.87
N ILE A 33 11.53 -11.72 -11.75
CA ILE A 33 12.91 -12.02 -12.20
C ILE A 33 13.88 -11.92 -11.00
N ALA A 34 13.73 -10.91 -10.15
CA ALA A 34 14.55 -10.74 -8.95
C ALA A 34 14.36 -11.88 -7.93
N ALA A 35 13.11 -12.28 -7.70
CA ALA A 35 12.76 -13.39 -6.81
C ALA A 35 13.29 -14.74 -7.35
N GLU A 36 13.09 -15.01 -8.64
CA GLU A 36 13.61 -16.20 -9.31
C GLU A 36 15.13 -16.31 -9.20
N LYS A 37 15.85 -15.23 -9.52
CA LYS A 37 17.32 -15.16 -9.36
C LYS A 37 17.76 -15.43 -7.93
N ARG A 38 17.13 -14.78 -6.94
CA ARG A 38 17.47 -14.93 -5.53
C ARG A 38 17.25 -16.37 -5.07
N LEU A 39 16.06 -16.92 -5.29
CA LEU A 39 15.71 -18.28 -4.85
C LEU A 39 16.59 -19.35 -5.52
N THR A 40 16.91 -19.17 -6.80
CA THR A 40 17.81 -20.10 -7.53
C THR A 40 19.21 -20.07 -6.93
N LEU A 41 19.75 -18.90 -6.57
CA LEU A 41 21.06 -18.79 -5.92
C LEU A 41 21.05 -19.33 -4.47
N GLU A 42 19.89 -19.36 -3.83
CA GLU A 42 19.66 -19.99 -2.53
C GLU A 42 19.51 -21.53 -2.64
N GLY A 43 19.57 -22.10 -3.86
CA GLY A 43 19.51 -23.54 -4.10
C GLY A 43 18.07 -24.07 -4.23
N ASN A 44 17.12 -23.26 -4.68
CA ASN A 44 15.76 -23.72 -4.96
C ASN A 44 15.54 -23.91 -6.48
N ILE A 45 14.65 -24.84 -6.82
CA ILE A 45 14.07 -24.94 -8.17
C ILE A 45 12.88 -24.00 -8.22
N VAL A 46 12.86 -23.06 -9.18
CA VAL A 46 11.81 -22.06 -9.28
C VAL A 46 10.91 -22.30 -10.48
N LEU A 47 9.60 -22.36 -10.24
CA LEU A 47 8.57 -22.43 -11.28
C LEU A 47 7.90 -21.05 -11.35
N SER A 48 8.13 -20.33 -12.44
CA SER A 48 7.65 -18.96 -12.63
C SER A 48 6.51 -18.88 -13.64
N VAL A 49 5.86 -17.70 -13.74
CA VAL A 49 4.85 -17.39 -14.76
C VAL A 49 5.51 -17.11 -16.11
N GLY A 50 4.77 -17.32 -17.20
CA GLY A 50 5.19 -16.83 -18.52
C GLY A 50 4.77 -15.36 -18.71
N PHE A 51 5.62 -14.58 -19.34
CA PHE A 51 5.34 -13.16 -19.67
C PHE A 51 5.08 -13.05 -21.18
N PHE A 52 3.82 -13.27 -21.61
CA PHE A 52 3.45 -13.38 -23.03
C PHE A 52 2.71 -12.14 -23.57
N GLY A 53 2.53 -11.08 -22.76
CA GLY A 53 1.71 -9.93 -23.11
C GLY A 53 0.20 -10.24 -22.98
N GLU A 54 -0.65 -9.54 -23.73
CA GLU A 54 -2.09 -9.80 -23.73
C GLU A 54 -2.41 -11.13 -24.39
N VAL A 55 -3.16 -11.98 -23.72
CA VAL A 55 -3.63 -13.28 -24.23
C VAL A 55 -5.17 -13.32 -24.20
N GLY A 56 -5.78 -13.99 -25.17
CA GLY A 56 -7.23 -14.14 -25.23
C GLY A 56 -7.78 -15.01 -24.09
N ASP A 57 -9.09 -14.91 -23.80
CA ASP A 57 -9.75 -15.54 -22.66
C ASP A 57 -9.56 -17.07 -22.61
N SER A 58 -9.61 -17.77 -23.75
CA SER A 58 -9.38 -19.22 -23.81
C SER A 58 -7.97 -19.63 -23.42
N ALA A 59 -6.98 -18.82 -23.77
CA ALA A 59 -5.59 -19.05 -23.36
C ALA A 59 -5.39 -18.75 -21.87
N LYS A 60 -6.16 -17.82 -21.31
CA LYS A 60 -6.11 -17.48 -19.89
C LYS A 60 -6.53 -18.65 -19.00
N GLU A 61 -7.66 -19.31 -19.30
CA GLU A 61 -8.10 -20.50 -18.55
C GLU A 61 -7.05 -21.61 -18.56
N MET A 62 -6.48 -21.90 -19.73
CA MET A 62 -5.41 -22.88 -19.85
C MET A 62 -4.17 -22.50 -19.03
N LEU A 63 -3.77 -21.22 -19.04
CA LEU A 63 -2.62 -20.75 -18.29
C LEU A 63 -2.87 -20.82 -16.77
N ASP A 64 -4.08 -20.51 -16.30
CA ASP A 64 -4.48 -20.63 -14.90
C ASP A 64 -4.43 -22.10 -14.44
N ASP A 65 -4.90 -23.06 -15.26
CA ASP A 65 -4.81 -24.50 -14.96
C ASP A 65 -3.36 -24.99 -14.96
N MET A 66 -2.56 -24.58 -15.94
CA MET A 66 -1.12 -24.88 -15.96
C MET A 66 -0.41 -24.32 -14.72
N HIS A 67 -0.80 -23.15 -14.23
CA HIS A 67 -0.20 -22.55 -13.06
C HIS A 67 -0.58 -23.33 -11.79
N LYS A 68 -1.83 -23.75 -11.63
CA LYS A 68 -2.24 -24.68 -10.55
C LYS A 68 -1.42 -25.97 -10.58
N ARG A 69 -1.14 -26.51 -11.77
CA ARG A 69 -0.27 -27.68 -11.88
C ARG A 69 1.16 -27.42 -11.40
N LYS A 70 1.71 -26.20 -11.62
CA LYS A 70 3.00 -25.82 -11.04
C LYS A 70 2.93 -25.76 -9.50
N ILE A 71 1.81 -25.28 -8.92
CA ILE A 71 1.58 -25.30 -7.47
C ILE A 71 1.57 -26.74 -6.95
N ASP A 72 0.92 -27.69 -7.64
CA ASP A 72 0.94 -29.11 -7.25
C ASP A 72 2.37 -29.68 -7.18
N MET A 73 3.22 -29.29 -8.15
CA MET A 73 4.60 -29.76 -8.25
C MET A 73 5.53 -29.10 -7.23
N ALA A 74 5.12 -28.02 -6.60
CA ALA A 74 5.94 -27.25 -5.67
C ALA A 74 5.85 -27.77 -4.23
N ASP A 75 6.92 -27.55 -3.46
CA ASP A 75 6.90 -27.75 -2.01
C ASP A 75 6.23 -26.59 -1.28
N GLU A 76 6.31 -25.38 -1.86
CA GLU A 76 5.66 -24.16 -1.37
C GLU A 76 5.40 -23.18 -2.51
N ILE A 77 4.59 -22.15 -2.23
CA ILE A 77 4.47 -20.99 -3.11
C ILE A 77 5.07 -19.74 -2.48
N LEU A 78 5.64 -18.87 -3.33
CA LEU A 78 6.00 -17.49 -2.96
C LEU A 78 5.12 -16.53 -3.75
N VAL A 79 4.30 -15.77 -3.03
CA VAL A 79 3.42 -14.76 -3.59
C VAL A 79 4.20 -13.46 -3.82
N ILE A 80 4.24 -12.99 -5.06
CA ILE A 80 4.83 -11.71 -5.45
C ILE A 80 3.76 -10.64 -5.23
N ASN A 81 3.68 -10.14 -4.02
CA ASN A 81 2.67 -9.21 -3.53
C ASN A 81 3.23 -7.79 -3.38
N VAL A 82 3.82 -7.27 -4.47
CA VAL A 82 4.37 -5.91 -4.49
C VAL A 82 3.30 -4.91 -4.08
N ASP A 83 3.64 -4.05 -3.12
CA ASP A 83 2.74 -3.06 -2.55
C ASP A 83 1.47 -3.68 -1.93
N GLY A 84 1.59 -4.93 -1.42
CA GLY A 84 0.46 -5.68 -0.88
C GLY A 84 -0.57 -6.11 -1.93
N TYR A 85 -0.33 -5.84 -3.23
CA TYR A 85 -1.29 -6.14 -4.27
C TYR A 85 -1.43 -7.65 -4.49
N ILE A 86 -2.66 -8.14 -4.36
CA ILE A 86 -3.07 -9.51 -4.69
C ILE A 86 -4.28 -9.42 -5.62
N GLY A 87 -4.08 -9.78 -6.89
CA GLY A 87 -5.16 -9.83 -7.87
C GLY A 87 -6.06 -11.06 -7.70
N SER A 88 -7.21 -11.09 -8.35
CA SER A 88 -8.20 -12.19 -8.22
C SER A 88 -7.62 -13.56 -8.61
N SER A 89 -6.82 -13.65 -9.67
CA SER A 89 -6.14 -14.90 -10.05
C SER A 89 -5.15 -15.35 -8.97
N THR A 90 -4.32 -14.41 -8.46
CA THR A 90 -3.38 -14.69 -7.38
C THR A 90 -4.09 -15.12 -6.08
N GLN A 91 -5.24 -14.50 -5.77
CA GLN A 91 -6.05 -14.91 -4.62
C GLN A 91 -6.54 -16.37 -4.76
N SER A 92 -7.02 -16.76 -5.96
CA SER A 92 -7.43 -18.13 -6.27
C SER A 92 -6.26 -19.13 -6.15
N GLU A 93 -5.05 -18.73 -6.57
CA GLU A 93 -3.83 -19.55 -6.44
C GLU A 93 -3.45 -19.76 -4.97
N ILE A 94 -3.55 -18.72 -4.13
CA ILE A 94 -3.31 -18.79 -2.69
C ILE A 94 -4.29 -19.75 -2.02
N GLU A 95 -5.58 -19.64 -2.35
CA GLU A 95 -6.63 -20.52 -1.82
C GLU A 95 -6.40 -21.97 -2.24
N TYR A 96 -6.04 -22.19 -3.50
CA TYR A 96 -5.70 -23.51 -4.03
C TYR A 96 -4.49 -24.12 -3.30
N ALA A 97 -3.40 -23.35 -3.12
CA ALA A 97 -2.21 -23.81 -2.40
C ALA A 97 -2.53 -24.17 -0.93
N LYS A 98 -3.31 -23.35 -0.24
CA LYS A 98 -3.77 -23.61 1.13
C LYS A 98 -4.62 -24.88 1.21
N ALA A 99 -5.56 -25.07 0.28
CA ALA A 99 -6.39 -26.29 0.21
C ALA A 99 -5.55 -27.55 -0.06
N ALA A 100 -4.46 -27.43 -0.83
CA ALA A 100 -3.50 -28.50 -1.08
C ALA A 100 -2.47 -28.70 0.06
N GLY A 101 -2.59 -27.97 1.18
CA GLY A 101 -1.69 -28.05 2.32
C GLY A 101 -0.27 -27.52 2.04
N LYS A 102 -0.10 -26.70 0.99
CA LYS A 102 1.20 -26.13 0.64
C LYS A 102 1.46 -24.87 1.48
N PRO A 103 2.69 -24.68 2.01
CA PRO A 103 3.10 -23.43 2.63
C PRO A 103 2.97 -22.26 1.64
N VAL A 104 2.45 -21.14 2.14
CA VAL A 104 2.32 -19.89 1.39
C VAL A 104 3.22 -18.86 2.04
N ARG A 105 4.24 -18.43 1.31
CA ARG A 105 5.10 -17.29 1.70
C ARG A 105 4.78 -16.09 0.81
N TYR A 106 5.06 -14.92 1.33
CA TYR A 106 4.89 -13.67 0.61
C TYR A 106 6.25 -13.02 0.39
N LEU A 107 6.42 -12.34 -0.75
CA LEU A 107 7.62 -11.56 -1.04
C LEU A 107 7.77 -10.45 -0.01
N GLU A 108 6.67 -9.80 0.30
CA GLU A 108 6.54 -8.82 1.37
C GLU A 108 5.75 -9.49 2.51
N ASN A 109 6.43 -9.79 3.61
CA ASN A 109 5.78 -10.41 4.78
C ASN A 109 4.89 -9.37 5.46
N HIS A 110 3.58 -9.66 5.54
CA HIS A 110 2.63 -8.88 6.34
C HIS A 110 2.73 -9.18 7.86
N GLU A 111 3.52 -10.20 8.24
CA GLU A 111 3.64 -10.60 9.66
C GLU A 111 4.42 -9.59 10.51
N ASP A 112 5.13 -8.65 9.88
CA ASP A 112 5.92 -7.59 10.53
C ASP A 112 5.30 -6.19 10.37
N CYS A 113 3.96 -6.07 10.30
CA CYS A 113 3.34 -4.76 10.38
C CYS A 113 3.77 -4.12 11.71
N PHE A 114 4.55 -3.04 11.61
CA PHE A 114 4.91 -2.25 12.78
C PHE A 114 3.62 -1.73 13.45
N ILE A 115 3.35 -2.23 14.66
CA ILE A 115 2.23 -1.77 15.48
C ILE A 115 2.78 -0.69 16.40
N PRO A 116 2.38 0.59 16.24
CA PRO A 116 2.80 1.65 17.15
C PRO A 116 2.35 1.33 18.58
N CYS A 117 3.22 1.61 19.54
CA CYS A 117 2.83 1.58 20.94
C CYS A 117 1.94 2.81 21.21
N ILE A 118 0.63 2.61 21.24
CA ILE A 118 -0.37 3.66 21.47
C ILE A 118 -1.01 3.40 22.83
N ASP A 119 -0.89 4.36 23.73
CA ASP A 119 -1.78 4.43 24.89
C ASP A 119 -3.15 4.92 24.40
N LEU A 120 -4.07 3.98 24.23
CA LEU A 120 -5.37 4.28 23.62
C LEU A 120 -6.24 5.18 24.53
N ASP A 121 -6.14 5.03 25.84
CA ASP A 121 -6.91 5.86 26.77
C ASP A 121 -6.39 7.30 26.75
N GLU A 122 -5.08 7.50 26.72
CA GLU A 122 -4.46 8.82 26.57
C GLU A 122 -4.80 9.43 25.19
N ALA A 123 -4.66 8.67 24.11
CA ALA A 123 -5.00 9.13 22.78
C ALA A 123 -6.47 9.57 22.66
N MET A 124 -7.41 8.80 23.23
CA MET A 124 -8.83 9.16 23.24
C MET A 124 -9.11 10.39 24.10
N ALA A 125 -8.44 10.55 25.25
CA ALA A 125 -8.55 11.75 26.07
C ALA A 125 -8.06 12.99 25.30
N ASN A 126 -6.92 12.88 24.60
CA ASN A 126 -6.39 13.95 23.75
C ASN A 126 -7.34 14.27 22.60
N LEU A 127 -7.93 13.26 21.94
CA LEU A 127 -8.90 13.45 20.86
C LEU A 127 -10.14 14.25 21.30
N LYS A 128 -10.63 14.06 22.52
CA LYS A 128 -11.75 14.88 23.07
C LYS A 128 -11.40 16.36 23.09
N THR A 129 -10.14 16.70 23.32
CA THR A 129 -9.71 18.12 23.26
C THR A 129 -9.66 18.64 21.83
N LEU A 130 -9.55 17.74 20.84
CA LEU A 130 -9.46 18.00 19.41
C LEU A 130 -10.81 17.82 18.68
N GLU A 131 -11.91 17.61 19.39
CA GLU A 131 -13.24 17.40 18.78
C GLU A 131 -13.62 18.51 17.80
N LYS A 132 -13.22 19.76 18.07
CA LYS A 132 -13.43 20.88 17.15
C LYS A 132 -12.69 20.68 15.81
N ASP A 133 -11.53 20.04 15.82
CA ASP A 133 -10.77 19.78 14.62
C ASP A 133 -11.37 18.60 13.83
N ILE A 134 -11.92 17.60 14.52
CA ILE A 134 -12.71 16.53 13.90
C ILE A 134 -13.93 17.13 13.19
N ARG A 135 -14.70 18.02 13.85
CA ARG A 135 -15.85 18.72 13.24
C ARG A 135 -15.43 19.55 12.02
N ARG A 136 -14.31 20.27 12.10
CA ARG A 136 -13.78 21.03 10.96
C ARG A 136 -13.41 20.14 9.76
N TYR A 137 -12.85 18.97 10.03
CA TYR A 137 -12.59 17.97 8.98
C TYR A 137 -13.89 17.58 8.27
N PHE A 138 -14.94 17.24 9.04
CA PHE A 138 -16.24 16.91 8.46
C PHE A 138 -16.83 18.04 7.61
N GLU A 139 -16.70 19.29 8.07
CA GLU A 139 -17.14 20.44 7.30
C GLU A 139 -16.39 20.57 5.97
N VAL A 140 -15.08 20.28 5.95
CA VAL A 140 -14.29 20.24 4.72
C VAL A 140 -14.79 19.13 3.79
N MET A 141 -14.93 17.90 4.32
CA MET A 141 -15.30 16.73 3.52
C MET A 141 -16.72 16.82 2.92
N ARG A 142 -17.68 17.44 3.63
CA ARG A 142 -19.03 17.71 3.10
C ARG A 142 -19.03 18.62 1.87
N MET A 143 -17.97 19.38 1.68
CA MET A 143 -17.82 20.32 0.56
C MET A 143 -16.75 19.85 -0.45
N ALA A 144 -16.20 18.67 -0.30
CA ALA A 144 -15.10 18.14 -1.13
C ALA A 144 -15.46 18.03 -2.61
N GLU A 145 -16.75 17.87 -2.93
CA GLU A 145 -17.28 17.83 -4.30
C GLU A 145 -17.22 19.19 -5.03
N THR A 146 -16.92 20.27 -4.32
CA THR A 146 -16.95 21.64 -4.86
C THR A 146 -15.64 22.39 -4.56
N PRO A 147 -14.47 21.94 -5.07
CA PRO A 147 -13.17 22.59 -4.81
C PRO A 147 -13.07 24.02 -5.33
N GLU A 148 -13.94 24.41 -6.28
CA GLU A 148 -14.08 25.78 -6.78
C GLU A 148 -14.77 26.72 -5.78
N ASN A 149 -15.51 26.18 -4.81
CA ASN A 149 -16.26 26.97 -3.83
C ASN A 149 -15.31 27.73 -2.89
N PRO A 150 -15.41 29.07 -2.79
CA PRO A 150 -14.56 29.86 -1.91
C PRO A 150 -14.67 29.47 -0.42
N GLU A 151 -15.84 29.04 0.03
CA GLU A 151 -16.03 28.60 1.42
C GLU A 151 -15.33 27.27 1.69
N PHE A 152 -15.36 26.32 0.75
CA PHE A 152 -14.55 25.10 0.80
C PHE A 152 -13.07 25.44 0.95
N ARG A 153 -12.54 26.29 0.05
CA ARG A 153 -11.12 26.71 0.07
C ARG A 153 -10.73 27.36 1.39
N LYS A 154 -11.60 28.20 1.93
CA LYS A 154 -11.37 28.83 3.23
C LYS A 154 -11.30 27.81 4.37
N LYS A 155 -12.26 26.87 4.43
CA LYS A 155 -12.28 25.79 5.45
C LYS A 155 -11.10 24.85 5.29
N PHE A 156 -10.79 24.42 4.08
CA PHE A 156 -9.62 23.56 3.78
C PHE A 156 -8.31 24.25 4.21
N ASN A 157 -8.12 25.51 3.81
CA ASN A 157 -6.92 26.28 4.18
C ASN A 157 -6.78 26.43 5.70
N ALA A 158 -7.88 26.66 6.41
CA ALA A 158 -7.88 26.78 7.86
C ALA A 158 -7.55 25.45 8.54
N PHE A 159 -8.18 24.35 8.11
CA PHE A 159 -8.00 23.03 8.68
C PHE A 159 -6.56 22.50 8.46
N TYR A 160 -6.09 22.53 7.20
CA TYR A 160 -4.75 22.04 6.85
C TYR A 160 -3.64 23.07 7.04
N ARG A 161 -3.96 24.26 7.58
CA ARG A 161 -3.00 25.36 7.84
C ARG A 161 -2.20 25.72 6.61
N VAL A 162 -2.85 25.90 5.46
CA VAL A 162 -2.22 26.21 4.17
C VAL A 162 -1.61 27.63 4.21
N ARG A 163 -0.31 27.71 4.44
CA ARG A 163 0.46 28.97 4.49
C ARG A 163 1.20 29.18 3.18
N ARG A 164 0.43 29.34 2.09
CA ARG A 164 0.94 29.59 0.74
C ARG A 164 0.29 30.86 0.16
N ASP A 165 0.97 31.50 -0.80
CA ASP A 165 0.43 32.67 -1.49
C ASP A 165 -0.76 32.33 -2.37
N GLU A 166 -1.39 33.35 -2.94
CA GLU A 166 -2.60 33.20 -3.77
C GLU A 166 -2.31 32.43 -5.06
N ALA A 167 -1.15 32.67 -5.68
CA ALA A 167 -0.77 32.01 -6.93
C ALA A 167 -0.64 30.51 -6.72
N TRP A 168 0.07 30.07 -5.67
CA TRP A 168 0.18 28.67 -5.31
C TRP A 168 -1.19 28.03 -5.00
N ARG A 169 -2.03 28.71 -4.22
CA ARG A 169 -3.38 28.21 -3.88
C ARG A 169 -4.26 28.07 -5.10
N SER A 170 -4.18 29.02 -6.05
CA SER A 170 -4.92 28.93 -7.30
C SER A 170 -4.55 27.67 -8.09
N GLU A 171 -3.26 27.41 -8.28
CA GLU A 171 -2.78 26.22 -8.97
C GLU A 171 -3.16 24.92 -8.25
N PHE A 172 -3.09 24.91 -6.91
CA PHE A 172 -3.47 23.75 -6.11
C PHE A 172 -4.96 23.40 -6.28
N TYR A 173 -5.85 24.37 -6.19
CA TYR A 173 -7.29 24.11 -6.32
C TYR A 173 -7.72 23.82 -7.76
N GLN A 174 -7.07 24.44 -8.75
CA GLN A 174 -7.30 24.08 -10.14
C GLN A 174 -6.87 22.62 -10.40
N LEU A 175 -5.75 22.21 -9.85
CA LEU A 175 -5.28 20.84 -9.97
C LEU A 175 -6.22 19.84 -9.26
N MET A 176 -6.74 20.19 -8.08
CA MET A 176 -7.73 19.38 -7.37
C MET A 176 -8.99 19.18 -8.20
N GLU A 177 -9.46 20.23 -8.88
CA GLU A 177 -10.62 20.18 -9.77
C GLU A 177 -10.35 19.29 -11.00
N ASP A 178 -9.14 19.35 -11.56
CA ASP A 178 -8.75 18.49 -12.68
C ASP A 178 -8.73 17.01 -12.26
N PHE A 179 -8.20 16.70 -11.07
CA PHE A 179 -8.15 15.32 -10.55
C PHE A 179 -9.52 14.80 -10.09
N ARG A 180 -10.43 15.67 -9.63
CA ARG A 180 -11.79 15.26 -9.29
C ARG A 180 -12.55 14.65 -10.49
N LYS A 181 -12.21 15.08 -11.70
CA LYS A 181 -12.80 14.59 -12.96
C LYS A 181 -12.14 13.33 -13.49
N LYS A 182 -11.09 12.88 -12.83
CA LYS A 182 -10.29 11.72 -13.24
C LYS A 182 -10.64 10.50 -12.39
N ASP A 183 -10.81 9.36 -13.04
CA ASP A 183 -10.95 8.09 -12.35
C ASP A 183 -9.60 7.72 -11.70
N ASP A 184 -9.64 7.42 -10.41
CA ASP A 184 -8.55 6.88 -9.60
C ASP A 184 -7.19 7.59 -9.74
N PRO A 185 -7.07 8.86 -9.31
CA PRO A 185 -5.80 9.56 -9.32
C PRO A 185 -4.82 8.93 -8.32
N TYR A 186 -3.57 8.66 -8.74
CA TYR A 186 -2.55 8.11 -7.84
C TYR A 186 -1.58 9.20 -7.37
N PHE A 187 -0.99 8.97 -6.19
CA PHE A 187 -0.16 9.96 -5.48
C PHE A 187 1.00 10.51 -6.31
N GLY A 188 1.72 9.65 -7.04
CA GLY A 188 2.87 10.07 -7.85
C GLY A 188 2.50 11.06 -8.93
N GLU A 189 1.33 10.88 -9.58
CA GLU A 189 0.86 11.84 -10.58
C GLU A 189 0.45 13.17 -9.94
N VAL A 190 -0.29 13.13 -8.82
CA VAL A 190 -0.69 14.33 -8.09
C VAL A 190 0.55 15.13 -7.66
N LEU A 191 1.55 14.46 -7.08
CA LEU A 191 2.79 15.08 -6.64
C LEU A 191 3.57 15.70 -7.80
N LEU A 192 3.72 14.97 -8.90
CA LEU A 192 4.45 15.44 -10.09
C LEU A 192 3.78 16.66 -10.70
N ARG A 193 2.45 16.63 -10.90
CA ARG A 193 1.71 17.75 -11.47
C ARG A 193 1.70 18.97 -10.55
N LEU A 194 1.61 18.75 -9.24
CA LEU A 194 1.71 19.84 -8.26
C LEU A 194 3.10 20.50 -8.33
N HIS A 195 4.15 19.69 -8.43
CA HIS A 195 5.51 20.20 -8.62
C HIS A 195 5.66 20.99 -9.93
N GLN A 196 5.14 20.47 -11.04
CA GLN A 196 5.19 21.15 -12.34
C GLN A 196 4.50 22.52 -12.33
N ARG A 197 3.36 22.64 -11.62
CA ARG A 197 2.60 23.91 -11.55
C ARG A 197 3.15 24.91 -10.55
N THR A 198 3.73 24.43 -9.44
CA THR A 198 4.13 25.31 -8.33
C THR A 198 5.64 25.45 -8.18
N GLY A 199 6.44 24.64 -8.88
CA GLY A 199 7.89 24.56 -8.71
C GLY A 199 8.34 23.93 -7.38
N GLN A 200 7.41 23.48 -6.52
CA GLN A 200 7.70 22.96 -5.18
C GLN A 200 7.35 21.49 -5.05
N ILE A 201 8.18 20.74 -4.32
CA ILE A 201 7.93 19.33 -4.02
C ILE A 201 7.16 19.27 -2.69
N GLU A 202 5.86 18.98 -2.76
CA GLU A 202 4.91 19.13 -1.66
C GLU A 202 4.15 17.81 -1.36
N PRO A 203 4.81 16.75 -0.87
CA PRO A 203 4.17 15.45 -0.63
C PRO A 203 2.97 15.53 0.32
N SER A 204 3.08 16.38 1.35
CA SER A 204 2.01 16.59 2.32
C SER A 204 0.76 17.21 1.71
N PHE A 205 0.91 18.17 0.78
CA PHE A 205 -0.25 18.75 0.10
C PHE A 205 -0.80 17.84 -1.00
N ALA A 206 0.07 17.09 -1.69
CA ALA A 206 -0.38 16.09 -2.65
C ALA A 206 -1.24 15.00 -1.98
N SER A 207 -0.82 14.50 -0.81
CA SER A 207 -1.60 13.51 -0.05
C SER A 207 -2.90 14.06 0.50
N LYS A 208 -2.92 15.33 0.96
CA LYS A 208 -4.14 15.99 1.43
C LYS A 208 -5.13 16.20 0.32
N MET A 209 -4.67 16.56 -0.88
CA MET A 209 -5.51 16.62 -2.08
C MET A 209 -6.13 15.24 -2.35
N LEU A 210 -5.31 14.21 -2.39
CA LEU A 210 -5.75 12.85 -2.68
C LEU A 210 -6.74 12.34 -1.63
N ALA A 211 -6.46 12.54 -0.32
CA ALA A 211 -7.35 12.16 0.78
C ALA A 211 -8.66 12.97 0.82
N THR A 212 -8.71 14.13 0.18
CA THR A 212 -9.95 14.90 0.02
C THR A 212 -10.80 14.36 -1.12
N LEU A 213 -10.17 13.85 -2.19
CA LEU A 213 -10.85 13.24 -3.33
C LEU A 213 -11.28 11.80 -3.04
N ASN A 214 -10.52 11.09 -2.20
CA ASN A 214 -10.81 9.74 -1.74
C ASN A 214 -10.44 9.62 -0.25
N ALA A 215 -11.46 9.57 0.61
CA ALA A 215 -11.31 9.57 2.07
C ALA A 215 -10.59 8.33 2.63
N ASP A 216 -10.41 7.27 1.84
CA ASP A 216 -9.67 6.06 2.23
C ASP A 216 -8.16 6.20 2.03
N MET A 217 -7.72 7.28 1.38
CA MET A 217 -6.31 7.54 1.18
C MET A 217 -5.69 8.19 2.42
N PRO A 218 -4.54 7.67 2.92
CA PRO A 218 -3.87 8.25 4.08
C PRO A 218 -3.23 9.60 3.76
N ILE A 219 -3.06 10.42 4.79
CA ILE A 219 -2.33 11.68 4.66
C ILE A 219 -0.84 11.49 4.97
N TRP A 220 0.00 12.23 4.25
CA TRP A 220 1.39 12.44 4.59
C TRP A 220 1.47 13.60 5.60
N ASP A 221 1.60 13.28 6.85
CA ASP A 221 1.73 14.23 7.95
C ASP A 221 3.01 13.98 8.75
N SER A 222 3.54 15.02 9.40
CA SER A 222 4.77 14.90 10.20
C SER A 222 4.59 13.96 11.40
N ASN A 223 3.39 13.90 11.99
CA ASN A 223 3.10 13.01 13.10
C ASN A 223 3.02 11.56 12.61
N ILE A 224 2.34 11.30 11.49
CA ILE A 224 2.31 9.98 10.86
C ILE A 224 3.72 9.49 10.53
N LEU A 225 4.55 10.33 9.90
CA LEU A 225 5.94 9.98 9.61
C LEU A 225 6.74 9.67 10.88
N ARG A 226 6.53 10.42 11.95
CA ARG A 226 7.18 10.19 13.23
C ARG A 226 6.76 8.86 13.86
N VAL A 227 5.44 8.59 13.91
CA VAL A 227 4.90 7.34 14.43
C VAL A 227 5.41 6.14 13.65
N LEU A 228 5.49 6.23 12.32
CA LEU A 228 5.95 5.15 11.45
C LEU A 228 7.49 5.10 11.28
N HIS A 229 8.24 5.96 11.98
CA HIS A 229 9.70 6.09 11.85
C HIS A 229 10.17 6.30 10.41
N LEU A 230 9.38 7.02 9.60
CA LEU A 230 9.64 7.29 8.20
C LEU A 230 10.25 8.68 8.00
N LYS A 231 11.17 8.80 7.02
CA LYS A 231 11.80 10.07 6.68
C LYS A 231 12.03 10.16 5.18
N LEU A 232 11.61 11.30 4.60
CA LEU A 232 11.93 11.59 3.20
C LEU A 232 13.42 11.88 3.04
N THR A 233 14.04 11.21 2.07
CA THR A 233 15.43 11.41 1.66
C THR A 233 15.50 11.87 0.20
N GLY A 234 16.66 12.31 -0.25
CA GLY A 234 16.90 12.74 -1.63
C GLY A 234 17.66 14.07 -1.65
N THR A 235 18.76 14.11 -2.38
CA THR A 235 19.65 15.26 -2.52
C THR A 235 19.32 16.11 -3.75
N THR A 236 18.68 15.50 -4.78
CA THR A 236 18.20 16.21 -5.97
C THR A 236 16.67 16.21 -6.02
N PRO A 237 16.06 17.16 -6.77
CA PRO A 237 14.60 17.19 -6.94
C PRO A 237 14.02 15.86 -7.46
N GLU A 238 14.68 15.23 -8.44
CA GLU A 238 14.25 13.97 -9.07
C GLU A 238 14.26 12.82 -8.05
N LEU A 239 15.36 12.69 -7.29
CA LEU A 239 15.46 11.69 -6.21
C LEU A 239 14.44 11.96 -5.12
N LYS A 240 14.19 13.21 -4.78
CA LYS A 240 13.20 13.58 -3.75
C LYS A 240 11.78 13.24 -4.20
N LEU A 241 11.43 13.49 -5.48
CA LEU A 241 10.15 13.11 -6.06
C LEU A 241 9.97 11.58 -6.05
N SER A 242 10.96 10.84 -6.58
CA SER A 242 10.93 9.38 -6.62
C SER A 242 10.83 8.79 -5.20
N ASN A 243 11.66 9.26 -4.27
CA ASN A 243 11.63 8.78 -2.89
C ASN A 243 10.32 9.14 -2.17
N ALA A 244 9.68 10.27 -2.52
CA ALA A 244 8.39 10.63 -1.97
C ALA A 244 7.29 9.66 -2.41
N VAL A 245 7.30 9.20 -3.67
CA VAL A 245 6.35 8.20 -4.16
C VAL A 245 6.55 6.88 -3.41
N VAL A 246 7.78 6.38 -3.34
CA VAL A 246 8.11 5.15 -2.60
C VAL A 246 7.72 5.26 -1.12
N LEU A 247 7.94 6.41 -0.49
CA LEU A 247 7.60 6.61 0.92
C LEU A 247 6.09 6.66 1.14
N TYR A 248 5.33 7.27 0.23
CA TYR A 248 3.87 7.29 0.33
C TYR A 248 3.26 5.90 0.14
N ASP A 249 3.83 5.10 -0.76
CA ASP A 249 3.42 3.70 -0.93
C ASP A 249 3.70 2.86 0.33
N LYS A 250 4.80 3.14 1.06
CA LYS A 250 5.04 2.54 2.38
C LYS A 250 3.98 2.94 3.41
N ILE A 251 3.55 4.21 3.42
CA ILE A 251 2.47 4.67 4.29
C ILE A 251 1.17 3.92 3.94
N ARG A 252 0.79 3.86 2.65
CA ARG A 252 -0.42 3.15 2.20
C ARG A 252 -0.41 1.68 2.60
N ARG A 253 0.70 0.98 2.36
CA ARG A 253 0.85 -0.44 2.76
C ARG A 253 0.68 -0.61 4.26
N TRP A 254 1.35 0.23 5.04
CA TRP A 254 1.22 0.17 6.48
C TRP A 254 -0.25 0.26 6.93
N TYR A 255 -1.05 1.16 6.36
CA TYR A 255 -2.48 1.23 6.68
C TYR A 255 -3.23 -0.03 6.28
N GLN A 256 -2.95 -0.59 5.10
CA GLN A 256 -3.58 -1.82 4.62
C GLN A 256 -3.29 -3.00 5.56
N ASP A 257 -2.03 -3.15 5.98
CA ASP A 257 -1.60 -4.20 6.90
C ASP A 257 -2.12 -3.96 8.32
N PHE A 258 -2.08 -2.72 8.79
CA PHE A 258 -2.55 -2.34 10.11
C PHE A 258 -4.04 -2.62 10.29
N PHE A 259 -4.87 -2.39 9.28
CA PHE A 259 -6.29 -2.71 9.31
C PHE A 259 -6.60 -4.20 9.51
N GLN A 260 -5.65 -5.09 9.24
CA GLN A 260 -5.82 -6.53 9.49
C GLN A 260 -5.57 -6.90 10.97
N THR A 261 -5.04 -5.99 11.78
CA THR A 261 -4.67 -6.24 13.16
C THR A 261 -5.83 -6.10 14.14
N ASP A 262 -5.76 -6.82 15.27
CA ASP A 262 -6.70 -6.64 16.38
C ASP A 262 -6.60 -5.24 17.00
N THR A 263 -5.40 -4.66 17.00
CA THR A 263 -5.16 -3.30 17.47
C THR A 263 -5.97 -2.27 16.67
N ALA A 264 -5.94 -2.34 15.35
CA ALA A 264 -6.74 -1.44 14.51
C ALA A 264 -8.24 -1.60 14.76
N ARG A 265 -8.72 -2.85 14.87
CA ARG A 265 -10.13 -3.12 15.21
C ARG A 265 -10.54 -2.51 16.54
N GLY A 266 -9.68 -2.67 17.56
CA GLY A 266 -9.92 -2.08 18.89
C GLY A 266 -9.98 -0.56 18.87
N ILE A 267 -9.06 0.08 18.12
CA ILE A 267 -9.04 1.54 17.95
C ILE A 267 -10.32 2.04 17.27
N LEU A 268 -10.74 1.40 16.17
CA LEU A 268 -11.94 1.81 15.42
C LEU A 268 -13.21 1.66 16.27
N GLN A 269 -13.36 0.54 16.98
CA GLN A 269 -14.49 0.33 17.90
C GLN A 269 -14.51 1.36 19.02
N ARG A 270 -13.35 1.65 19.62
CA ARG A 270 -13.24 2.63 20.68
C ARG A 270 -13.56 4.04 20.17
N PHE A 271 -13.08 4.40 18.99
CA PHE A 271 -13.39 5.68 18.34
C PHE A 271 -14.90 5.85 18.14
N ASP A 272 -15.58 4.85 17.59
CA ASP A 272 -17.02 4.91 17.30
C ASP A 272 -17.87 4.98 18.58
N LEU A 273 -17.42 4.35 19.65
CA LEU A 273 -18.07 4.45 20.98
C LEU A 273 -17.93 5.85 21.60
N GLU A 274 -16.76 6.47 21.46
CA GLU A 274 -16.47 7.77 22.09
C GLU A 274 -16.93 8.96 21.25
N PHE A 275 -17.06 8.77 19.92
CA PHE A 275 -17.44 9.80 18.95
C PHE A 275 -18.56 9.31 18.03
N PRO A 276 -19.76 9.00 18.57
CA PRO A 276 -20.86 8.38 17.79
C PRO A 276 -21.38 9.25 16.65
N GLU A 277 -21.18 10.57 16.70
CA GLU A 277 -21.55 11.50 15.63
C GLU A 277 -20.60 11.44 14.42
N PHE A 278 -19.48 10.73 14.50
CA PHE A 278 -18.47 10.63 13.45
C PHE A 278 -18.26 9.20 12.91
N THR A 279 -19.24 8.33 13.11
CA THR A 279 -19.17 6.93 12.67
C THR A 279 -19.02 6.80 11.14
N ASP A 280 -19.55 7.76 10.37
CA ASP A 280 -19.45 7.83 8.90
C ASP A 280 -18.04 8.24 8.40
N MET A 281 -17.12 8.57 9.31
CA MET A 281 -15.72 8.84 8.92
C MET A 281 -15.05 7.58 8.42
N SER A 282 -14.20 7.72 7.38
CA SER A 282 -13.44 6.58 6.88
C SER A 282 -12.54 5.97 7.96
N PRO A 283 -12.33 4.65 7.97
CA PRO A 283 -11.43 3.99 8.90
C PRO A 283 -10.03 4.59 8.89
N THR A 284 -9.51 4.91 7.71
CA THR A 284 -8.20 5.57 7.54
C THR A 284 -8.14 6.86 8.33
N LYS A 285 -9.18 7.69 8.24
CA LYS A 285 -9.17 8.98 8.93
C LYS A 285 -9.36 8.86 10.44
N LYS A 286 -10.12 7.89 10.93
CA LYS A 286 -10.22 7.58 12.35
C LYS A 286 -8.83 7.22 12.92
N ILE A 287 -8.11 6.32 12.22
CA ILE A 287 -6.73 5.96 12.60
C ILE A 287 -5.81 7.19 12.54
N ASP A 288 -5.87 8.01 11.50
CA ASP A 288 -5.09 9.26 11.40
C ASP A 288 -5.24 10.13 12.64
N PHE A 289 -6.48 10.35 13.09
CA PHE A 289 -6.74 11.17 14.28
C PHE A 289 -6.19 10.55 15.56
N VAL A 290 -6.31 9.23 15.72
CA VAL A 290 -5.77 8.53 16.90
C VAL A 290 -4.24 8.57 16.90
N LEU A 291 -3.60 8.29 15.78
CA LEU A 291 -2.15 8.40 15.65
C LEU A 291 -1.66 9.83 15.88
N TRP A 292 -2.42 10.82 15.45
CA TRP A 292 -2.07 12.23 15.64
C TRP A 292 -2.21 12.66 17.10
N ALA A 293 -3.15 12.09 17.83
CA ALA A 293 -3.39 12.35 19.25
C ALA A 293 -2.47 11.57 20.19
N SER A 294 -1.76 10.55 19.68
CA SER A 294 -0.83 9.72 20.47
C SER A 294 0.62 10.25 20.53
N VAL A 295 0.91 11.44 19.95
CA VAL A 295 2.27 11.99 19.83
C VAL A 295 2.40 13.42 20.32
#